data_149223bfa04fd96872e445bf80a04cac
#
_entry.id   149223bfa04fd96872e445bf80a04cac
#
_cell.length_a   1.000
_cell.length_b   1.000
_cell.length_c   1.000
_cell.angle_alpha   90.00
_cell.angle_beta   90.00
_cell.angle_gamma   90.00
#
_symmetry.space_group_name_H-M   'P 1'
#
loop_
_entity.id
_entity.type
_entity.pdbx_description
1 polymer ?
#
loop_
_entity_poly.entity_id
_entity_poly.type
_entity_poly.pdbx_seq_one_letter_code
_entity_poly.pdbx_strand_id
1 'polypeptide(L)'
;ASQTDALTETYLETGTLTAAQVREGIRVGTLGYKVVPVLTGSALKNKGVQPMLDAVVEYLPSPLDVPAVQGTDPRNFENKMSRPVDDDAPFAALAFKIAADPFVGKLGFFRVYSGVLKAGSYVLNPSKGKKERIGRLIRMHANHREEIEEARAGDIAAAVGLKDTFTGDTLCDPEHPIVLESIDRKSTRLN
;
A
#
# COMPACT_ATOMS: atom_id res chain seq x y z
N ALA A 1 9.44 7.14 -26.32
CA ALA A 1 9.49 5.94 -27.18
C ALA A 1 10.39 4.85 -26.56
N SER A 2 11.58 5.17 -26.05
CA SER A 2 12.58 4.20 -25.55
C SER A 2 12.19 3.40 -24.30
N GLN A 3 10.96 3.49 -23.82
CA GLN A 3 10.52 2.76 -22.63
C GLN A 3 10.02 1.33 -22.94
N THR A 4 9.54 1.12 -24.17
CA THR A 4 9.17 -0.19 -24.71
C THR A 4 9.64 -0.31 -26.15
N ASP A 5 9.95 -1.52 -26.61
CA ASP A 5 10.37 -1.76 -27.99
C ASP A 5 9.25 -1.38 -28.97
N ALA A 6 8.02 -1.71 -28.67
CA ALA A 6 6.86 -1.35 -29.49
C ALA A 6 6.69 0.17 -29.71
N LEU A 7 6.85 0.98 -28.65
CA LEU A 7 6.80 2.44 -28.79
C LEU A 7 7.99 3.00 -29.58
N THR A 8 9.15 2.35 -29.44
CA THR A 8 10.36 2.73 -30.21
C THR A 8 10.14 2.44 -31.68
N GLU A 9 9.67 1.27 -32.03
CA GLU A 9 9.38 0.85 -33.40
C GLU A 9 8.35 1.78 -34.05
N THR A 10 7.21 2.02 -33.37
CA THR A 10 6.18 2.94 -33.86
C THR A 10 6.76 4.34 -34.13
N TYR A 11 7.60 4.86 -33.22
CA TYR A 11 8.21 6.18 -33.41
C TYR A 11 9.21 6.21 -34.57
N LEU A 12 9.98 5.16 -34.77
CA LEU A 12 10.92 5.06 -35.90
C LEU A 12 10.20 4.98 -37.24
N GLU A 13 9.05 4.30 -37.30
CA GLU A 13 8.25 4.18 -38.51
C GLU A 13 7.47 5.44 -38.87
N THR A 14 6.85 6.08 -37.86
CA THR A 14 5.88 7.17 -38.09
C THR A 14 6.44 8.57 -37.77
N GLY A 15 7.55 8.65 -37.05
CA GLY A 15 8.16 9.92 -36.56
C GLY A 15 7.37 10.59 -35.44
N THR A 16 6.22 10.02 -35.02
CA THR A 16 5.33 10.63 -34.02
C THR A 16 4.72 9.58 -33.12
N LEU A 17 4.24 9.99 -31.93
CA LEU A 17 3.46 9.17 -31.02
C LEU A 17 2.15 9.88 -30.68
N THR A 18 1.09 9.13 -30.51
CA THR A 18 -0.19 9.63 -30.00
C THR A 18 -0.07 9.99 -28.51
N ALA A 19 -0.98 10.84 -28.00
CA ALA A 19 -1.03 11.18 -26.58
C ALA A 19 -1.20 9.94 -25.67
N ALA A 20 -1.96 8.93 -26.09
CA ALA A 20 -2.12 7.69 -25.38
C ALA A 20 -0.81 6.89 -25.27
N GLN A 21 -0.09 6.76 -26.36
CA GLN A 21 1.22 6.10 -26.41
C GLN A 21 2.28 6.83 -25.56
N VAL A 22 2.23 8.17 -25.54
CA VAL A 22 3.12 8.96 -24.67
C VAL A 22 2.80 8.69 -23.19
N ARG A 23 1.52 8.67 -22.79
CA ARG A 23 1.10 8.34 -21.42
C ARG A 23 1.53 6.94 -21.02
N GLU A 24 1.32 5.96 -21.88
CA GLU A 24 1.79 4.58 -21.66
C GLU A 24 3.31 4.54 -21.45
N GLY A 25 4.08 5.19 -22.29
CA GLY A 25 5.54 5.26 -22.16
C GLY A 25 5.98 5.93 -20.86
N ILE A 26 5.31 7.00 -20.41
CA ILE A 26 5.58 7.64 -19.12
C ILE A 26 5.26 6.66 -17.98
N ARG A 27 4.10 5.98 -18.01
CA ARG A 27 3.73 4.99 -16.99
C ARG A 27 4.75 3.87 -16.88
N VAL A 28 5.09 3.23 -17.99
CA VAL A 28 6.10 2.12 -18.00
C VAL A 28 7.44 2.61 -17.48
N GLY A 29 7.88 3.80 -17.89
CA GLY A 29 9.12 4.41 -17.42
C GLY A 29 9.09 4.72 -15.93
N THR A 30 7.95 5.19 -15.40
CA THR A 30 7.76 5.52 -13.98
C THR A 30 7.74 4.26 -13.13
N LEU A 31 6.98 3.23 -13.52
CA LEU A 31 6.92 1.93 -12.83
C LEU A 31 8.30 1.23 -12.82
N GLY A 32 9.08 1.41 -13.89
CA GLY A 32 10.44 0.87 -13.99
C GLY A 32 11.52 1.73 -13.33
N TYR A 33 11.17 2.83 -12.66
CA TYR A 33 12.10 3.80 -12.06
C TYR A 33 13.09 4.43 -13.06
N LYS A 34 12.74 4.46 -14.35
CA LYS A 34 13.57 5.05 -15.43
C LYS A 34 13.23 6.51 -15.69
N VAL A 35 12.01 6.93 -15.33
CA VAL A 35 11.47 8.27 -15.54
C VAL A 35 10.80 8.76 -14.28
N VAL A 36 10.97 10.03 -13.96
CA VAL A 36 10.24 10.73 -12.90
C VAL A 36 9.40 11.83 -13.53
N PRO A 37 8.06 11.70 -13.60
CA PRO A 37 7.19 12.76 -14.09
C PRO A 37 7.27 13.99 -13.18
N VAL A 38 7.47 15.19 -13.79
CA VAL A 38 7.49 16.45 -13.06
C VAL A 38 6.34 17.32 -13.58
N LEU A 39 5.45 17.72 -12.67
CA LEU A 39 4.32 18.56 -12.98
C LEU A 39 4.47 19.92 -12.29
N THR A 40 3.96 20.96 -12.94
CA THR A 40 3.98 22.31 -12.39
C THR A 40 2.56 22.81 -12.16
N GLY A 41 2.38 23.61 -11.13
CA GLY A 41 1.07 24.15 -10.79
C GLY A 41 1.14 25.23 -9.72
N SER A 42 -0.02 25.79 -9.38
CA SER A 42 -0.19 26.74 -8.29
C SER A 42 -1.42 26.35 -7.47
N ALA A 43 -1.23 25.70 -6.35
CA ALA A 43 -2.30 25.27 -5.45
C ALA A 43 -3.13 26.50 -4.97
N LEU A 44 -2.46 27.60 -4.63
CA LEU A 44 -3.12 28.83 -4.20
C LEU A 44 -4.09 29.40 -5.25
N LYS A 45 -3.73 29.25 -6.53
CA LYS A 45 -4.55 29.72 -7.67
C LYS A 45 -5.44 28.62 -8.26
N ASN A 46 -5.46 27.44 -7.65
CA ASN A 46 -6.17 26.24 -8.14
C ASN A 46 -5.85 25.93 -9.62
N LYS A 47 -4.56 26.04 -10.01
CA LYS A 47 -4.10 25.73 -11.36
C LYS A 47 -3.20 24.50 -11.35
N GLY A 48 -3.47 23.55 -12.25
CA GLY A 48 -2.69 22.32 -12.38
C GLY A 48 -2.97 21.26 -11.31
N VAL A 49 -3.97 21.46 -10.42
CA VAL A 49 -4.29 20.50 -9.35
C VAL A 49 -4.93 19.23 -9.93
N GLN A 50 -5.94 19.37 -10.80
CA GLN A 50 -6.58 18.24 -11.46
C GLN A 50 -5.59 17.42 -12.31
N PRO A 51 -4.80 18.03 -13.22
CA PRO A 51 -3.77 17.27 -13.95
C PRO A 51 -2.75 16.56 -13.08
N MET A 52 -2.43 17.11 -11.89
CA MET A 52 -1.56 16.42 -10.93
C MET A 52 -2.24 15.18 -10.34
N LEU A 53 -3.53 15.27 -9.98
CA LEU A 53 -4.30 14.14 -9.46
C LEU A 53 -4.48 13.07 -10.54
N ASP A 54 -4.75 13.46 -11.78
CA ASP A 54 -4.83 12.55 -12.92
C ASP A 54 -3.49 11.82 -13.12
N ALA A 55 -2.38 12.53 -13.03
CA ALA A 55 -1.04 11.95 -13.15
C ALA A 55 -0.70 10.97 -12.01
N VAL A 56 -1.21 11.19 -10.78
CA VAL A 56 -1.09 10.23 -9.68
C VAL A 56 -1.79 8.92 -10.07
N VAL A 57 -3.01 8.98 -10.60
CA VAL A 57 -3.78 7.81 -11.02
C VAL A 57 -3.14 7.13 -12.25
N GLU A 58 -2.67 7.92 -13.21
CA GLU A 58 -2.13 7.40 -14.47
C GLU A 58 -0.72 6.80 -14.31
N TYR A 59 0.14 7.35 -13.46
CA TYR A 59 1.58 7.03 -13.48
C TYR A 59 2.10 6.32 -12.22
N LEU A 60 1.45 6.46 -11.06
CA LEU A 60 1.93 5.76 -9.87
C LEU A 60 1.46 4.30 -9.85
N PRO A 61 2.26 3.39 -9.23
CA PRO A 61 1.88 1.99 -9.13
C PRO A 61 0.65 1.79 -8.25
N SER A 62 -0.30 1.00 -8.73
CA SER A 62 -1.34 0.43 -7.90
C SER A 62 -0.81 -0.76 -7.09
N PRO A 63 -1.52 -1.25 -6.07
CA PRO A 63 -1.15 -2.47 -5.38
C PRO A 63 -0.97 -3.69 -6.32
N LEU A 64 -1.67 -3.72 -7.46
CA LEU A 64 -1.57 -4.80 -8.46
C LEU A 64 -0.35 -4.68 -9.39
N ASP A 65 0.25 -3.49 -9.48
CA ASP A 65 1.45 -3.27 -10.30
C ASP A 65 2.75 -3.67 -9.57
N VAL A 66 2.67 -3.99 -8.27
CA VAL A 66 3.83 -4.36 -7.46
C VAL A 66 3.85 -5.86 -7.16
N PRO A 67 5.05 -6.45 -6.96
CA PRO A 67 5.14 -7.87 -6.60
C PRO A 67 4.41 -8.20 -5.31
N ALA A 68 4.00 -9.47 -5.17
CA ALA A 68 3.43 -10.01 -3.93
C ALA A 68 4.34 -9.71 -2.73
N VAL A 69 3.75 -9.28 -1.60
CA VAL A 69 4.53 -8.97 -0.40
C VAL A 69 5.23 -10.22 0.12
N GLN A 70 6.50 -10.06 0.49
CA GLN A 70 7.30 -11.13 1.06
C GLN A 70 7.21 -11.11 2.58
N GLY A 71 7.33 -12.27 3.19
CA GLY A 71 7.38 -12.44 4.62
C GLY A 71 7.97 -13.80 4.98
N THR A 72 7.92 -14.15 6.25
CA THR A 72 8.45 -15.40 6.78
C THR A 72 7.44 -16.11 7.66
N ASP A 73 7.58 -17.42 7.79
CA ASP A 73 6.81 -18.19 8.74
C ASP A 73 7.26 -17.82 10.18
N PRO A 74 6.37 -17.41 11.09
CA PRO A 74 6.73 -17.09 12.47
C PRO A 74 7.30 -18.27 13.27
N ARG A 75 7.11 -19.51 12.80
CA ARG A 75 7.66 -20.74 13.42
C ARG A 75 9.04 -21.09 12.87
N ASN A 76 9.34 -20.68 11.64
CA ASN A 76 10.61 -20.90 10.98
C ASN A 76 10.94 -19.72 10.06
N PHE A 77 11.73 -18.78 10.53
CA PHE A 77 12.10 -17.55 9.80
C PHE A 77 12.93 -17.81 8.53
N GLU A 78 13.48 -19.00 8.34
CA GLU A 78 14.16 -19.37 7.09
C GLU A 78 13.15 -19.67 5.98
N ASN A 79 11.91 -20.04 6.36
CA ASN A 79 10.85 -20.33 5.39
C ASN A 79 10.21 -19.03 4.89
N LYS A 80 10.59 -18.62 3.67
CA LYS A 80 10.03 -17.47 3.00
C LYS A 80 8.63 -17.77 2.48
N MET A 81 7.74 -16.84 2.68
CA MET A 81 6.34 -16.88 2.25
C MET A 81 6.02 -15.62 1.47
N SER A 82 5.00 -15.68 0.61
CA SER A 82 4.49 -14.52 -0.09
C SER A 82 2.96 -14.44 0.05
N ARG A 83 2.43 -13.23 -0.07
CA ARG A 83 0.98 -12.98 -0.12
C ARG A 83 0.67 -12.12 -1.35
N PRO A 84 -0.18 -12.61 -2.25
CA PRO A 84 -0.65 -11.81 -3.39
C PRO A 84 -1.61 -10.73 -2.91
N VAL A 85 -1.79 -9.70 -3.73
CA VAL A 85 -2.85 -8.69 -3.55
C VAL A 85 -4.15 -9.30 -4.08
N ASP A 86 -4.85 -10.02 -3.21
CA ASP A 86 -6.05 -10.78 -3.52
C ASP A 86 -6.95 -10.82 -2.28
N ASP A 87 -8.24 -10.51 -2.45
CA ASP A 87 -9.22 -10.51 -1.37
C ASP A 87 -9.53 -11.93 -0.85
N ASP A 88 -9.40 -12.95 -1.70
CA ASP A 88 -9.65 -14.35 -1.34
C ASP A 88 -8.44 -15.02 -0.66
N ALA A 89 -7.28 -14.37 -0.66
CA ALA A 89 -6.11 -14.88 0.02
C ALA A 89 -6.16 -14.64 1.55
N PRO A 90 -5.38 -15.37 2.36
CA PRO A 90 -5.33 -15.16 3.81
C PRO A 90 -4.90 -13.73 4.16
N PHE A 91 -5.58 -13.14 5.13
CA PHE A 91 -5.34 -11.76 5.56
C PHE A 91 -3.91 -11.54 6.04
N ALA A 92 -3.29 -10.47 5.54
CA ALA A 92 -2.01 -9.95 6.01
C ALA A 92 -1.93 -8.44 5.84
N ALA A 93 -1.53 -7.74 6.90
CA ALA A 93 -1.39 -6.29 6.93
C ALA A 93 -0.18 -5.88 7.79
N LEU A 94 0.35 -4.69 7.53
CA LEU A 94 1.43 -4.09 8.30
C LEU A 94 0.93 -2.82 8.99
N ALA A 95 1.08 -2.76 10.32
CA ALA A 95 0.83 -1.56 11.10
C ALA A 95 2.00 -0.59 10.94
N PHE A 96 1.79 0.52 10.24
CA PHE A 96 2.86 1.46 9.92
C PHE A 96 2.86 2.73 10.77
N LYS A 97 1.76 3.00 11.50
CA LYS A 97 1.64 4.16 12.38
C LYS A 97 0.67 3.90 13.51
N ILE A 98 1.08 4.26 14.72
CA ILE A 98 0.19 4.30 15.89
C ILE A 98 0.01 5.77 16.29
N ALA A 99 -1.22 6.20 16.45
CA ALA A 99 -1.56 7.54 16.91
C ALA A 99 -2.49 7.48 18.13
N ALA A 100 -2.35 8.44 19.03
CA ALA A 100 -3.32 8.69 20.09
C ALA A 100 -4.38 9.66 19.57
N ASP A 101 -5.64 9.28 19.72
CA ASP A 101 -6.77 10.09 19.33
C ASP A 101 -7.60 10.44 20.58
N PRO A 102 -7.96 11.73 20.78
CA PRO A 102 -8.66 12.18 22.00
C PRO A 102 -10.05 11.53 22.20
N PHE A 103 -10.68 11.07 21.11
CA PHE A 103 -12.06 10.57 21.14
C PHE A 103 -12.15 9.03 21.12
N VAL A 104 -11.26 8.39 20.39
CA VAL A 104 -11.31 6.94 20.19
C VAL A 104 -10.11 6.19 20.80
N GLY A 105 -9.17 6.93 21.40
CA GLY A 105 -7.99 6.37 22.04
C GLY A 105 -6.92 5.98 21.03
N LYS A 106 -6.39 4.76 21.15
CA LYS A 106 -5.30 4.28 20.28
C LYS A 106 -5.83 3.90 18.90
N LEU A 107 -5.31 4.56 17.87
CA LEU A 107 -5.55 4.26 16.45
C LEU A 107 -4.33 3.58 15.84
N GLY A 108 -4.49 2.36 15.36
CA GLY A 108 -3.46 1.67 14.59
C GLY A 108 -3.73 1.78 13.10
N PHE A 109 -2.92 2.58 12.38
CA PHE A 109 -2.98 2.66 10.92
C PHE A 109 -2.22 1.49 10.31
N PHE A 110 -2.85 0.79 9.39
CA PHE A 110 -2.27 -0.36 8.71
C PHE A 110 -2.59 -0.35 7.23
N ARG A 111 -1.72 -1.01 6.45
CA ARG A 111 -1.96 -1.32 5.04
C ARG A 111 -2.26 -2.79 4.90
N VAL A 112 -3.37 -3.12 4.24
CA VAL A 112 -3.71 -4.49 3.87
C VAL A 112 -2.92 -4.87 2.63
N TYR A 113 -2.17 -5.96 2.70
CA TYR A 113 -1.43 -6.50 1.57
C TYR A 113 -2.15 -7.68 0.93
N SER A 114 -3.00 -8.37 1.68
CA SER A 114 -3.69 -9.58 1.24
C SER A 114 -4.93 -9.82 2.07
N GLY A 115 -5.96 -10.39 1.47
CA GLY A 115 -7.21 -10.77 2.14
C GLY A 115 -8.08 -9.58 2.53
N VAL A 116 -9.11 -9.87 3.32
CA VAL A 116 -10.11 -8.91 3.81
C VAL A 116 -10.15 -8.93 5.32
N LEU A 117 -10.09 -7.76 5.94
CA LEU A 117 -10.29 -7.57 7.37
C LEU A 117 -11.69 -7.03 7.65
N LYS A 118 -12.45 -7.69 8.50
CA LYS A 118 -13.79 -7.24 8.92
C LYS A 118 -13.77 -6.62 10.31
N ALA A 119 -14.57 -5.59 10.53
CA ALA A 119 -14.80 -5.01 11.84
C ALA A 119 -15.34 -6.09 12.82
N GLY A 120 -14.90 -6.04 14.07
CA GLY A 120 -15.27 -7.03 15.09
C GLY A 120 -14.52 -8.36 15.03
N SER A 121 -13.72 -8.62 13.98
CA SER A 121 -12.95 -9.86 13.81
C SER A 121 -11.70 -9.90 14.70
N TYR A 122 -11.01 -11.03 14.68
CA TYR A 122 -9.74 -11.24 15.38
C TYR A 122 -8.59 -11.38 14.39
N VAL A 123 -7.46 -10.82 14.74
CA VAL A 123 -6.19 -10.95 14.03
C VAL A 123 -5.11 -11.49 14.95
N LEU A 124 -4.10 -12.11 14.39
CA LEU A 124 -2.89 -12.49 15.09
C LEU A 124 -1.80 -11.42 14.85
N ASN A 125 -1.18 -10.98 15.95
CA ASN A 125 0.13 -10.30 15.88
C ASN A 125 1.21 -11.39 16.09
N PRO A 126 1.82 -11.89 14.99
CA PRO A 126 2.72 -13.04 15.07
C PRO A 126 4.03 -12.70 15.76
N SER A 127 4.49 -11.45 15.70
CA SER A 127 5.70 -10.98 16.38
C SER A 127 5.61 -11.07 17.89
N LYS A 128 4.38 -11.04 18.44
CA LYS A 128 4.11 -11.10 19.88
C LYS A 128 3.36 -12.36 20.30
N GLY A 129 2.94 -13.18 19.33
CA GLY A 129 2.15 -14.38 19.59
C GLY A 129 0.76 -14.09 20.19
N LYS A 130 0.23 -12.88 19.98
CA LYS A 130 -1.03 -12.43 20.59
C LYS A 130 -2.14 -12.26 19.56
N LYS A 131 -3.34 -12.76 19.92
CA LYS A 131 -4.56 -12.44 19.18
C LYS A 131 -5.14 -11.12 19.70
N GLU A 132 -5.51 -10.24 18.78
CA GLU A 132 -6.13 -8.95 19.09
C GLU A 132 -7.48 -8.85 18.38
N ARG A 133 -8.44 -8.21 19.04
CA ARG A 133 -9.75 -7.96 18.46
C ARG A 133 -9.74 -6.60 17.77
N ILE A 134 -10.18 -6.58 16.53
CA ILE A 134 -10.48 -5.34 15.80
C ILE A 134 -11.84 -4.83 16.29
N GLY A 135 -11.86 -3.70 16.96
CA GLY A 135 -13.12 -3.08 17.39
C GLY A 135 -13.85 -2.47 16.21
N ARG A 136 -13.41 -1.29 15.79
CA ARG A 136 -13.92 -0.56 14.62
C ARG A 136 -12.83 -0.37 13.59
N LEU A 137 -13.23 -0.35 12.33
CA LEU A 137 -12.39 0.03 11.21
C LEU A 137 -12.77 1.44 10.75
N ILE A 138 -11.79 2.27 10.48
CA ILE A 138 -11.97 3.67 10.12
C ILE A 138 -11.15 3.96 8.86
N ARG A 139 -11.80 4.54 7.86
CA ARG A 139 -11.14 5.19 6.72
C ARG A 139 -10.99 6.67 7.04
N MET A 140 -9.77 7.20 6.87
CA MET A 140 -9.48 8.61 7.13
C MET A 140 -9.46 9.39 5.82
N HIS A 141 -10.28 10.43 5.74
CA HIS A 141 -10.29 11.40 4.65
C HIS A 141 -9.98 12.78 5.22
N ALA A 142 -8.72 13.18 5.19
CA ALA A 142 -8.23 14.38 5.87
C ALA A 142 -8.63 14.36 7.36
N ASN A 143 -9.58 15.22 7.78
CA ASN A 143 -10.09 15.28 9.15
C ASN A 143 -11.39 14.48 9.35
N HIS A 144 -11.96 13.89 8.30
CA HIS A 144 -13.16 13.09 8.39
C HIS A 144 -12.82 11.63 8.69
N ARG A 145 -13.61 11.05 9.58
CA ARG A 145 -13.56 9.63 9.96
C ARG A 145 -14.81 8.96 9.42
N GLU A 146 -14.59 8.01 8.54
CA GLU A 146 -15.64 7.15 8.00
C GLU A 146 -15.49 5.76 8.61
N GLU A 147 -16.51 5.31 9.33
CA GLU A 147 -16.53 3.94 9.83
C GLU A 147 -16.85 2.99 8.68
N ILE A 148 -16.04 1.97 8.50
CA ILE A 148 -16.16 0.98 7.45
C ILE A 148 -16.35 -0.41 8.03
N GLU A 149 -17.07 -1.29 7.32
CA GLU A 149 -17.31 -2.66 7.76
C GLU A 149 -16.13 -3.59 7.46
N GLU A 150 -15.41 -3.31 6.38
CA GLU A 150 -14.27 -4.11 5.94
C GLU A 150 -13.18 -3.26 5.28
N ALA A 151 -11.94 -3.77 5.32
CA ALA A 151 -10.78 -3.26 4.58
C ALA A 151 -10.20 -4.39 3.73
N ARG A 152 -9.99 -4.13 2.44
CA ARG A 152 -9.60 -5.09 1.40
C ARG A 152 -8.13 -5.00 1.04
N ALA A 153 -7.63 -5.98 0.31
CA ALA A 153 -6.26 -6.01 -0.20
C ALA A 153 -5.93 -4.70 -0.97
N GLY A 154 -4.86 -4.02 -0.56
CA GLY A 154 -4.44 -2.72 -1.09
C GLY A 154 -4.92 -1.50 -0.29
N ASP A 155 -5.94 -1.65 0.56
CA ASP A 155 -6.48 -0.55 1.37
C ASP A 155 -5.51 -0.10 2.48
N ILE A 156 -5.64 1.18 2.83
CA ILE A 156 -5.09 1.76 4.05
C ILE A 156 -6.26 2.13 4.95
N ALA A 157 -6.27 1.59 6.16
CA ALA A 157 -7.30 1.86 7.16
C ALA A 157 -6.69 2.04 8.55
N ALA A 158 -7.52 2.44 9.50
CA ALA A 158 -7.17 2.49 10.91
C ALA A 158 -8.08 1.56 11.72
N ALA A 159 -7.51 0.87 12.71
CA ALA A 159 -8.27 0.05 13.64
C ALA A 159 -8.26 0.66 15.04
N VAL A 160 -9.41 0.60 15.69
CA VAL A 160 -9.59 0.87 17.12
C VAL A 160 -9.62 -0.46 17.86
N GLY A 161 -9.00 -0.52 19.02
CA GLY A 161 -9.03 -1.70 19.89
C GLY A 161 -7.73 -2.49 19.92
N LEU A 162 -6.75 -2.17 19.08
CA LEU A 162 -5.42 -2.77 19.13
C LEU A 162 -4.68 -2.32 20.40
N LYS A 163 -4.38 -3.27 21.29
CA LYS A 163 -3.74 -3.00 22.58
C LYS A 163 -2.22 -3.18 22.54
N ASP A 164 -1.79 -4.29 21.98
CA ASP A 164 -0.40 -4.74 21.98
C ASP A 164 0.34 -4.48 20.67
N THR A 165 -0.36 -4.00 19.62
CA THR A 165 0.23 -3.69 18.32
C THR A 165 1.01 -2.37 18.35
N PHE A 166 2.22 -2.37 17.77
CA PHE A 166 3.09 -1.20 17.57
C PHE A 166 3.41 -0.99 16.08
N THR A 167 4.04 0.14 15.80
CA THR A 167 4.53 0.44 14.44
C THR A 167 5.55 -0.61 14.00
N GLY A 168 5.37 -1.19 12.82
CA GLY A 168 6.19 -2.27 12.28
C GLY A 168 5.66 -3.67 12.55
N ASP A 169 4.62 -3.82 13.40
CA ASP A 169 4.03 -5.13 13.66
C ASP A 169 3.15 -5.60 12.49
N THR A 170 3.20 -6.89 12.22
CA THR A 170 2.30 -7.57 11.28
C THR A 170 0.99 -7.92 11.98
N LEU A 171 -0.10 -7.79 11.25
CA LEU A 171 -1.41 -8.32 11.60
C LEU A 171 -1.82 -9.34 10.55
N CYS A 172 -2.14 -10.56 10.92
CA CYS A 172 -2.47 -11.61 9.95
C CYS A 172 -3.60 -12.53 10.43
N ASP A 173 -4.04 -13.38 9.52
CA ASP A 173 -4.97 -14.48 9.81
C ASP A 173 -4.33 -15.42 10.83
N PRO A 174 -5.04 -15.74 11.94
CA PRO A 174 -4.56 -16.68 12.95
C PRO A 174 -4.29 -18.10 12.44
N GLU A 175 -4.99 -18.54 11.38
CA GLU A 175 -4.85 -19.89 10.82
C GLU A 175 -3.70 -19.98 9.80
N HIS A 176 -3.38 -18.84 9.16
CA HIS A 176 -2.35 -18.72 8.13
C HIS A 176 -1.31 -17.66 8.52
N PRO A 177 -0.55 -17.84 9.59
CA PRO A 177 0.32 -16.81 10.11
C PRO A 177 1.48 -16.50 9.15
N ILE A 178 1.85 -15.23 9.08
CA ILE A 178 3.00 -14.71 8.36
C ILE A 178 3.56 -13.51 9.12
N VAL A 179 4.88 -13.33 9.10
CA VAL A 179 5.56 -12.11 9.53
C VAL A 179 6.01 -11.37 8.29
N LEU A 180 5.46 -10.21 8.03
CA LEU A 180 5.91 -9.31 6.97
C LEU A 180 7.22 -8.63 7.40
N GLU A 181 8.04 -8.25 6.44
CA GLU A 181 9.25 -7.49 6.74
C GLU A 181 8.88 -6.20 7.49
N SER A 182 9.50 -6.00 8.64
CA SER A 182 9.31 -4.78 9.42
C SER A 182 9.97 -3.60 8.71
N ILE A 183 9.35 -2.42 8.84
CA ILE A 183 9.98 -1.17 8.39
C ILE A 183 11.20 -0.93 9.27
N ASP A 184 12.39 -1.31 8.82
CA ASP A 184 13.63 -1.06 9.55
C ASP A 184 14.01 0.43 9.38
N ARG A 185 13.89 1.19 10.48
CA ARG A 185 14.38 2.58 10.53
C ARG A 185 15.89 2.72 10.38
N LYS A 186 16.64 1.62 10.45
CA LYS A 186 18.10 1.65 10.31
C LYS A 186 18.56 1.74 8.85
N SER A 187 17.72 1.36 7.88
CA SER A 187 18.09 1.39 6.45
C SER A 187 18.09 2.78 5.81
N THR A 188 17.64 3.82 6.51
CA THR A 188 17.66 5.21 6.01
C THR A 188 18.92 5.99 6.33
N ARG A 189 19.96 5.38 6.91
CA ARG A 189 21.29 5.99 6.92
C ARG A 189 21.98 5.64 5.61
N LEU A 190 21.83 6.53 4.63
CA LEU A 190 22.73 6.60 3.47
C LEU A 190 24.15 6.77 3.98
N ASN A 191 24.99 5.78 3.69
CA ASN A 191 26.44 5.95 3.74
C ASN A 191 26.87 6.79 2.55
#